data_11fbf51d6d1a4748ef5c1ad38f617e00
#
_entry.id   11fbf51d6d1a4748ef5c1ad38f617e00
#
_cell.length_a   1.000
_cell.length_b   1.000
_cell.length_c   1.000
_cell.angle_alpha   90.00
_cell.angle_beta   90.00
_cell.angle_gamma   90.00
#
_symmetry.space_group_name_H-M   'P 1'
#
loop_
_entity.id
_entity.type
_entity.pdbx_description
1 polymer ?
#
loop_
_entity_poly.entity_id
_entity_poly.type
_entity_poly.pdbx_seq_one_letter_code
_entity_poly.pdbx_strand_id
1 'polypeptide(L)'
;MCIRDSSITEEAIEDNLYDRLASRYTKALARSMAQTKQIKAASILNNAFSTSNPVGDGAALCSSAHPSLSGNQRNLLTTAADLNETSLEQMLIDIASFTDERGLKVAVRGTKLIIPKELQFIAERVLNSNLRPGTADNDANAMKSMGMIPEGAVVNHFLTDTDAFFIKTDAPNGFKMFNRSPIKLSLIHI
;
A
#
# COMPACT_ATOMS: atom_id res chain seq x y z
N MET A 1 -6.63 -16.36 -12.13
CA MET A 1 -8.11 -16.39 -11.97
C MET A 1 -8.40 -16.86 -10.55
N CYS A 2 -9.25 -16.12 -9.81
CA CYS A 2 -9.64 -16.53 -8.45
C CYS A 2 -11.06 -17.09 -8.53
N ILE A 3 -11.21 -18.36 -8.19
CA ILE A 3 -12.49 -19.06 -8.07
C ILE A 3 -12.63 -19.46 -6.60
N ARG A 4 -13.79 -19.25 -6.05
CA ARG A 4 -14.21 -19.73 -4.73
C ARG A 4 -15.58 -20.31 -4.86
N ASP A 5 -15.78 -21.46 -4.27
CA ASP A 5 -17.04 -22.20 -4.25
C ASP A 5 -17.51 -22.49 -2.82
N SER A 6 -18.78 -22.82 -2.73
CA SER A 6 -19.40 -23.42 -1.53
C SER A 6 -20.53 -24.33 -2.00
N SER A 7 -20.76 -25.41 -1.28
CA SER A 7 -21.82 -26.36 -1.57
C SER A 7 -22.92 -26.29 -0.50
N ILE A 8 -24.13 -26.61 -0.91
CA ILE A 8 -25.30 -26.78 -0.04
C ILE A 8 -25.83 -28.18 -0.28
N THR A 9 -26.11 -28.92 0.77
CA THR A 9 -26.62 -30.29 0.66
C THR A 9 -28.08 -30.31 0.27
N GLU A 10 -28.53 -31.42 -0.30
CA GLU A 10 -29.92 -31.63 -0.72
C GLU A 10 -30.86 -31.64 0.50
N GLU A 11 -30.43 -32.24 1.63
CA GLU A 11 -31.20 -32.24 2.87
C GLU A 11 -31.47 -30.79 3.37
N ALA A 12 -30.52 -29.86 3.22
CA ALA A 12 -30.72 -28.48 3.61
C ALA A 12 -31.75 -27.76 2.72
N ILE A 13 -31.94 -28.24 1.47
CA ILE A 13 -32.98 -27.75 0.56
C ILE A 13 -34.32 -28.31 0.97
N GLU A 14 -34.41 -29.60 1.26
CA GLU A 14 -35.63 -30.28 1.69
C GLU A 14 -36.16 -29.76 3.04
N ASP A 15 -35.26 -29.44 3.98
CA ASP A 15 -35.61 -28.83 5.28
C ASP A 15 -35.94 -27.33 5.21
N ASN A 16 -36.07 -26.77 4.03
CA ASN A 16 -36.36 -25.34 3.77
C ASN A 16 -35.37 -24.36 4.44
N LEU A 17 -34.12 -24.79 4.66
CA LEU A 17 -33.03 -23.98 5.21
C LEU A 17 -32.25 -23.24 4.13
N TYR A 18 -32.57 -23.48 2.87
CA TYR A 18 -31.85 -23.00 1.70
C TYR A 18 -31.67 -21.47 1.70
N ASP A 19 -32.73 -20.70 1.86
CA ASP A 19 -32.68 -19.24 1.77
C ASP A 19 -31.74 -18.63 2.81
N ARG A 20 -31.80 -19.17 4.00
CA ARG A 20 -31.02 -18.68 5.15
C ARG A 20 -29.53 -19.05 5.00
N LEU A 21 -29.23 -20.27 4.58
CA LEU A 21 -27.87 -20.78 4.39
C LEU A 21 -27.24 -20.18 3.13
N ALA A 22 -27.97 -20.14 2.00
CA ALA A 22 -27.48 -19.61 0.74
C ALA A 22 -27.07 -18.12 0.87
N SER A 23 -27.91 -17.30 1.49
CA SER A 23 -27.61 -15.89 1.73
C SER A 23 -26.37 -15.70 2.60
N ARG A 24 -26.21 -16.52 3.66
CA ARG A 24 -25.05 -16.47 4.56
C ARG A 24 -23.77 -16.86 3.84
N TYR A 25 -23.79 -17.96 3.09
CA TYR A 25 -22.63 -18.46 2.34
C TYR A 25 -22.24 -17.53 1.19
N THR A 26 -23.19 -16.99 0.46
CA THR A 26 -22.92 -16.02 -0.61
C THR A 26 -22.23 -14.76 -0.07
N LYS A 27 -22.68 -14.22 1.05
CA LYS A 27 -22.05 -13.08 1.71
C LYS A 27 -20.63 -13.40 2.19
N ALA A 28 -20.41 -14.60 2.74
CA ALA A 28 -19.09 -15.06 3.17
C ALA A 28 -18.15 -15.23 1.97
N LEU A 29 -18.66 -15.79 0.87
CA LEU A 29 -17.92 -15.97 -0.39
C LEU A 29 -17.50 -14.62 -0.99
N ALA A 30 -18.41 -13.66 -1.07
CA ALA A 30 -18.13 -12.31 -1.57
C ALA A 30 -17.07 -11.60 -0.71
N ARG A 31 -17.16 -11.72 0.61
CA ARG A 31 -16.17 -11.17 1.55
C ARG A 31 -14.79 -11.81 1.36
N SER A 32 -14.73 -13.14 1.20
CA SER A 32 -13.49 -13.87 0.93
C SER A 32 -12.83 -13.43 -0.38
N MET A 33 -13.62 -13.18 -1.42
CA MET A 33 -13.12 -12.68 -2.71
C MET A 33 -12.57 -11.25 -2.60
N ALA A 34 -13.24 -10.38 -1.85
CA ALA A 34 -12.75 -9.02 -1.59
C ALA A 34 -11.42 -9.05 -0.82
N GLN A 35 -11.33 -9.88 0.23
CA GLN A 35 -10.10 -10.09 0.99
C GLN A 35 -8.95 -10.59 0.12
N THR A 36 -9.19 -11.53 -0.78
CA THR A 36 -8.17 -12.04 -1.71
C THR A 36 -7.62 -10.92 -2.60
N LYS A 37 -8.47 -10.00 -3.08
CA LYS A 37 -8.02 -8.84 -3.86
C LYS A 37 -7.12 -7.93 -3.04
N GLN A 38 -7.47 -7.67 -1.79
CA GLN A 38 -6.67 -6.82 -0.89
C GLN A 38 -5.31 -7.45 -0.57
N ILE A 39 -5.27 -8.75 -0.28
CA ILE A 39 -4.02 -9.49 -0.05
C ILE A 39 -3.13 -9.44 -1.30
N LYS A 40 -3.70 -9.62 -2.49
CA LYS A 40 -2.94 -9.54 -3.76
C LYS A 40 -2.43 -8.13 -4.03
N ALA A 41 -3.17 -7.09 -3.71
CA ALA A 41 -2.69 -5.72 -3.82
C ALA A 41 -1.56 -5.44 -2.82
N ALA A 42 -1.71 -5.87 -1.56
CA ALA A 42 -0.69 -5.70 -0.54
C ALA A 42 0.59 -6.50 -0.84
N SER A 43 0.49 -7.64 -1.54
CA SER A 43 1.66 -8.47 -1.88
C SER A 43 2.70 -7.72 -2.73
N ILE A 44 2.31 -6.68 -3.46
CA ILE A 44 3.23 -5.83 -4.23
C ILE A 44 4.16 -5.08 -3.27
N LEU A 45 3.59 -4.50 -2.21
CA LEU A 45 4.36 -3.78 -1.19
C LEU A 45 5.14 -4.73 -0.27
N ASN A 46 4.56 -5.88 0.09
CA ASN A 46 5.26 -6.89 0.89
C ASN A 46 6.51 -7.46 0.18
N ASN A 47 6.53 -7.44 -1.15
CA ASN A 47 7.67 -7.86 -1.96
C ASN A 47 8.47 -6.67 -2.52
N ALA A 48 8.25 -5.45 -2.03
CA ALA A 48 8.83 -4.25 -2.60
C ALA A 48 10.37 -4.25 -2.61
N PHE A 49 10.98 -4.88 -1.63
CA PHE A 49 12.44 -4.97 -1.50
C PHE A 49 13.03 -6.27 -2.08
N SER A 50 12.17 -7.17 -2.58
CA SER A 50 12.61 -8.49 -3.06
C SER A 50 13.08 -8.43 -4.51
N THR A 51 14.33 -8.80 -4.75
CA THR A 51 14.90 -8.96 -6.09
C THR A 51 14.31 -10.14 -6.86
N SER A 52 13.63 -11.07 -6.16
CA SER A 52 12.94 -12.19 -6.82
C SER A 52 11.63 -11.77 -7.49
N ASN A 53 11.15 -10.55 -7.20
CA ASN A 53 9.94 -9.98 -7.81
C ASN A 53 10.28 -8.66 -8.51
N PRO A 54 11.07 -8.71 -9.61
CA PRO A 54 11.53 -7.51 -10.28
C PRO A 54 10.38 -6.75 -10.95
N VAL A 55 10.52 -5.44 -11.04
CA VAL A 55 9.66 -4.59 -11.85
C VAL A 55 10.16 -4.53 -13.31
N GLY A 56 9.56 -3.70 -14.14
CA GLY A 56 9.85 -3.66 -15.58
C GLY A 56 11.30 -3.33 -15.97
N ASP A 57 12.08 -2.75 -15.09
CA ASP A 57 13.50 -2.42 -15.26
C ASP A 57 14.46 -3.51 -14.76
N GLY A 58 13.92 -4.62 -14.22
CA GLY A 58 14.70 -5.73 -13.66
C GLY A 58 15.15 -5.54 -12.21
N ALA A 59 14.91 -4.37 -11.60
CA ALA A 59 15.20 -4.12 -10.19
C ALA A 59 14.00 -4.47 -9.29
N ALA A 60 14.20 -4.50 -7.96
CA ALA A 60 13.09 -4.57 -7.01
C ALA A 60 12.28 -3.26 -7.06
N LEU A 61 11.01 -3.27 -6.64
CA LEU A 61 10.15 -2.10 -6.64
C LEU A 61 10.76 -0.94 -5.85
N CYS A 62 11.33 -1.21 -4.68
CA CYS A 62 12.13 -0.28 -3.90
C CYS A 62 13.59 -0.71 -3.98
N SER A 63 14.41 0.07 -4.65
CA SER A 63 15.81 -0.26 -4.92
C SER A 63 16.68 1.00 -4.85
N SER A 64 17.94 0.80 -4.50
CA SER A 64 18.97 1.84 -4.56
C SER A 64 19.53 2.06 -5.97
N ALA A 65 19.19 1.18 -6.92
CA ALA A 65 19.85 1.12 -8.23
C ALA A 65 18.83 0.76 -9.34
N HIS A 66 17.87 1.64 -9.58
CA HIS A 66 17.05 1.57 -10.79
C HIS A 66 17.85 2.08 -11.98
N PRO A 67 18.07 1.26 -13.03
CA PRO A 67 18.87 1.66 -14.17
C PRO A 67 18.17 2.78 -14.96
N SER A 68 18.92 3.83 -15.28
CA SER A 68 18.47 4.97 -16.09
C SER A 68 19.61 5.41 -17.03
N LEU A 69 19.29 6.11 -18.11
CA LEU A 69 20.28 6.63 -19.07
C LEU A 69 21.25 7.62 -18.41
N SER A 70 20.81 8.34 -17.39
CA SER A 70 21.63 9.31 -16.64
C SER A 70 22.38 8.71 -15.46
N GLY A 71 22.29 7.40 -15.24
CA GLY A 71 22.87 6.69 -14.11
C GLY A 71 21.80 6.02 -13.23
N ASN A 72 22.21 5.29 -12.22
CA ASN A 72 21.30 4.60 -11.33
C ASN A 72 20.52 5.61 -10.47
N GLN A 73 19.22 5.42 -10.37
CA GLN A 73 18.34 6.19 -9.49
C GLN A 73 17.89 5.32 -8.30
N ARG A 74 17.63 5.96 -7.18
CA ARG A 74 17.12 5.28 -5.98
C ARG A 74 15.75 5.84 -5.61
N ASN A 75 14.91 4.99 -5.05
CA ASN A 75 13.60 5.33 -4.51
C ASN A 75 13.42 4.88 -3.06
N LEU A 76 14.51 4.72 -2.33
CA LEU A 76 14.55 4.41 -0.91
C LEU A 76 15.59 5.29 -0.21
N LEU A 77 15.50 5.36 1.12
CA LEU A 77 16.47 6.09 1.94
C LEU A 77 17.88 5.54 1.75
N THR A 78 18.90 6.40 1.85
CA THR A 78 20.30 5.98 1.78
C THR A 78 20.67 5.05 2.91
N THR A 79 20.15 5.33 4.10
CA THR A 79 20.30 4.49 5.30
C THR A 79 18.90 4.07 5.72
N ALA A 80 18.68 2.78 5.90
CA ALA A 80 17.40 2.28 6.38
C ALA A 80 17.10 2.87 7.76
N ALA A 81 15.89 3.35 7.95
CA ALA A 81 15.44 3.97 9.19
C ALA A 81 13.96 3.71 9.42
N ASP A 82 13.58 3.52 10.67
CA ASP A 82 12.18 3.42 11.09
C ASP A 82 11.43 4.73 10.85
N LEU A 83 10.10 4.64 10.85
CA LEU A 83 9.25 5.81 10.70
C LEU A 83 9.42 6.78 11.87
N ASN A 84 10.03 7.91 11.59
CA ASN A 84 10.11 9.06 12.48
C ASN A 84 10.05 10.35 11.66
N GLU A 85 10.02 11.50 12.30
CA GLU A 85 9.94 12.79 11.62
C GLU A 85 11.11 12.98 10.65
N THR A 86 12.35 12.75 11.12
CA THR A 86 13.57 12.97 10.33
C THR A 86 13.64 12.04 9.12
N SER A 87 13.28 10.76 9.27
CA SER A 87 13.29 9.81 8.15
C SER A 87 12.23 10.17 7.11
N LEU A 88 11.07 10.65 7.56
CA LEU A 88 9.99 11.08 6.67
C LEU A 88 10.34 12.38 5.93
N GLU A 89 10.94 13.35 6.61
CA GLU A 89 11.47 14.58 5.99
C GLU A 89 12.51 14.26 4.93
N GLN A 90 13.49 13.41 5.25
CA GLN A 90 14.53 13.01 4.30
C GLN A 90 13.92 12.32 3.06
N MET A 91 12.95 11.44 3.25
CA MET A 91 12.29 10.77 2.16
C MET A 91 11.53 11.73 1.23
N LEU A 92 10.89 12.76 1.79
CA LEU A 92 10.22 13.79 1.00
C LEU A 92 11.21 14.70 0.24
N ILE A 93 12.37 14.99 0.82
CA ILE A 93 13.46 15.70 0.15
C ILE A 93 14.01 14.85 -1.01
N ASP A 94 14.22 13.55 -0.78
CA ASP A 94 14.68 12.63 -1.80
C ASP A 94 13.66 12.53 -2.96
N ILE A 95 12.35 12.46 -2.68
CA ILE A 95 11.29 12.49 -3.68
C ILE A 95 11.32 13.78 -4.51
N ALA A 96 11.49 14.93 -3.87
CA ALA A 96 11.60 16.22 -4.57
C ALA A 96 12.87 16.35 -5.43
N SER A 97 13.85 15.47 -5.22
CA SER A 97 15.10 15.41 -5.95
C SER A 97 15.08 14.44 -7.14
N PHE A 98 13.97 13.73 -7.37
CA PHE A 98 13.88 12.78 -8.48
C PHE A 98 14.11 13.42 -9.84
N THR A 99 14.73 12.64 -10.71
CA THR A 99 15.03 13.03 -12.09
C THR A 99 14.42 12.03 -13.08
N ASP A 100 14.24 12.50 -14.30
CA ASP A 100 13.82 11.64 -15.42
C ASP A 100 15.02 10.80 -15.95
N GLU A 101 14.77 10.03 -17.01
CA GLU A 101 15.81 9.22 -17.66
C GLU A 101 16.99 10.02 -18.19
N ARG A 102 16.81 11.32 -18.44
CA ARG A 102 17.84 12.24 -18.97
C ARG A 102 18.53 13.05 -17.88
N GLY A 103 18.17 12.84 -16.60
CA GLY A 103 18.72 13.60 -15.48
C GLY A 103 18.05 14.95 -15.23
N LEU A 104 16.93 15.26 -15.89
CA LEU A 104 16.16 16.47 -15.65
C LEU A 104 15.27 16.29 -14.41
N LYS A 105 15.22 17.29 -13.54
CA LYS A 105 14.40 17.25 -12.33
C LYS A 105 12.90 17.15 -12.67
N VAL A 106 12.22 16.24 -12.00
CA VAL A 106 10.77 16.06 -12.10
C VAL A 106 10.14 16.58 -10.82
N ALA A 107 9.15 17.49 -10.95
CA ALA A 107 8.45 18.05 -9.79
C ALA A 107 7.43 17.05 -9.25
N VAL A 108 7.89 16.06 -8.49
CA VAL A 108 7.08 15.02 -7.86
C VAL A 108 6.96 15.29 -6.36
N ARG A 109 5.78 15.02 -5.79
CA ARG A 109 5.48 15.21 -4.37
C ARG A 109 4.92 13.93 -3.75
N GLY A 110 5.22 13.73 -2.47
CA GLY A 110 4.54 12.71 -1.66
C GLY A 110 3.09 13.13 -1.42
N THR A 111 2.13 12.22 -1.63
CA THR A 111 0.70 12.51 -1.42
C THR A 111 0.10 11.72 -0.28
N LYS A 112 0.52 10.49 -0.05
CA LYS A 112 -0.05 9.59 0.93
C LYS A 112 1.00 8.71 1.56
N LEU A 113 0.91 8.52 2.87
CA LEU A 113 1.73 7.58 3.62
C LEU A 113 0.98 6.25 3.78
N ILE A 114 1.59 5.14 3.41
CA ILE A 114 1.03 3.78 3.55
C ILE A 114 1.85 3.06 4.62
N ILE A 115 1.18 2.57 5.65
CA ILE A 115 1.81 2.00 6.85
C ILE A 115 1.13 0.71 7.30
N PRO A 116 1.84 -0.17 8.00
CA PRO A 116 1.24 -1.27 8.74
C PRO A 116 0.50 -0.76 9.98
N LYS A 117 -0.28 -1.62 10.59
CA LYS A 117 -1.10 -1.29 11.77
C LYS A 117 -0.26 -0.88 12.99
N GLU A 118 0.96 -1.40 13.12
CA GLU A 118 1.89 -1.13 14.21
C GLU A 118 2.36 0.34 14.23
N LEU A 119 2.51 0.95 13.07
CA LEU A 119 2.98 2.33 12.93
C LEU A 119 1.86 3.39 12.99
N GLN A 120 0.60 3.00 13.14
CA GLN A 120 -0.55 3.90 13.10
C GLN A 120 -0.42 5.09 14.07
N PHE A 121 -0.08 4.82 15.32
CA PHE A 121 0.02 5.87 16.35
C PHE A 121 1.26 6.75 16.18
N ILE A 122 2.34 6.19 15.63
CA ILE A 122 3.55 6.93 15.32
C ILE A 122 3.27 7.90 14.18
N ALA A 123 2.64 7.43 13.11
CA ALA A 123 2.26 8.26 11.97
C ALA A 123 1.33 9.41 12.36
N GLU A 124 0.34 9.15 13.24
CA GLU A 124 -0.56 10.19 13.73
C GLU A 124 0.21 11.27 14.50
N ARG A 125 1.15 10.88 15.36
CA ARG A 125 1.97 11.83 16.09
C ARG A 125 2.88 12.65 15.17
N VAL A 126 3.50 12.02 14.18
CA VAL A 126 4.40 12.71 13.24
C VAL A 126 3.63 13.67 12.33
N LEU A 127 2.45 13.28 11.83
CA LEU A 127 1.70 14.08 10.87
C LEU A 127 0.84 15.17 11.51
N ASN A 128 0.26 14.91 12.69
CA ASN A 128 -0.82 15.74 13.23
C ASN A 128 -0.49 16.46 14.54
N SER A 129 0.66 16.20 15.18
CA SER A 129 1.06 16.97 16.37
C SER A 129 1.31 18.44 16.03
N ASN A 130 1.05 19.34 16.97
CA ASN A 130 1.32 20.77 16.80
C ASN A 130 2.81 21.08 16.98
N LEU A 131 3.44 20.36 17.89
CA LEU A 131 4.85 20.50 18.22
C LEU A 131 5.61 19.27 17.74
N ARG A 132 6.91 19.44 17.56
CA ARG A 132 7.81 18.38 17.11
C ARG A 132 7.81 17.22 18.12
N PRO A 133 7.46 15.99 17.70
CA PRO A 133 7.44 14.84 18.58
C PRO A 133 8.85 14.44 19.05
N GLY A 134 9.00 14.16 20.35
CA GLY A 134 10.24 13.64 20.91
C GLY A 134 11.31 14.67 21.25
N THR A 135 11.02 15.97 21.17
CA THR A 135 11.92 17.04 21.62
C THR A 135 11.37 17.74 22.87
N ALA A 136 12.27 18.27 23.72
CA ALA A 136 11.90 19.10 24.84
C ALA A 136 11.68 20.57 24.43
N ASP A 137 12.08 20.93 23.24
CA ASP A 137 11.96 22.27 22.68
C ASP A 137 10.55 22.49 22.10
N ASN A 138 10.15 23.77 22.08
CA ASN A 138 8.81 24.18 21.65
C ASN A 138 8.75 24.39 20.11
N ASP A 139 9.47 23.54 19.36
CA ASP A 139 9.53 23.61 17.91
C ASP A 139 8.21 23.22 17.24
N ALA A 140 7.84 23.96 16.21
CA ALA A 140 6.67 23.64 15.43
C ALA A 140 6.90 22.39 14.56
N ASN A 141 5.87 21.52 14.43
CA ASN A 141 5.91 20.40 13.52
C ASN A 141 5.80 20.89 12.06
N ALA A 142 6.89 20.82 11.31
CA ALA A 142 6.96 21.23 9.93
C ALA A 142 6.06 20.39 9.01
N MET A 143 5.95 19.09 9.28
CA MET A 143 5.12 18.17 8.49
C MET A 143 3.65 18.59 8.46
N LYS A 144 3.12 18.99 9.63
CA LYS A 144 1.76 19.49 9.76
C LYS A 144 1.59 20.88 9.19
N SER A 145 2.48 21.81 9.53
CA SER A 145 2.35 23.22 9.13
C SER A 145 2.44 23.43 7.62
N MET A 146 3.26 22.63 6.94
CA MET A 146 3.43 22.67 5.49
C MET A 146 2.43 21.78 4.73
N GLY A 147 1.71 20.89 5.42
CA GLY A 147 0.79 19.95 4.77
C GLY A 147 1.48 19.02 3.77
N MET A 148 2.66 18.49 4.12
CA MET A 148 3.54 17.76 3.20
C MET A 148 2.93 16.47 2.66
N ILE A 149 1.99 15.84 3.40
CA ILE A 149 1.25 14.65 2.98
C ILE A 149 -0.25 14.94 2.98
N PRO A 150 -0.80 15.51 1.90
CA PRO A 150 -2.19 16.01 1.87
C PRO A 150 -3.25 14.92 2.02
N GLU A 151 -2.99 13.69 1.59
CA GLU A 151 -3.92 12.56 1.73
C GLU A 151 -3.75 11.81 3.06
N GLY A 152 -2.84 12.25 3.93
CA GLY A 152 -2.59 11.66 5.24
C GLY A 152 -2.01 10.24 5.21
N ALA A 153 -2.15 9.52 6.33
CA ALA A 153 -1.70 8.14 6.46
C ALA A 153 -2.86 7.15 6.25
N VAL A 154 -2.58 6.03 5.58
CA VAL A 154 -3.51 4.91 5.38
C VAL A 154 -2.89 3.64 5.95
N VAL A 155 -3.62 3.01 6.87
CA VAL A 155 -3.22 1.74 7.46
C VAL A 155 -3.63 0.58 6.54
N ASN A 156 -2.65 -0.21 6.13
CA ASN A 156 -2.90 -1.44 5.38
C ASN A 156 -2.67 -2.66 6.29
N HIS A 157 -3.77 -3.33 6.65
CA HIS A 157 -3.76 -4.49 7.55
C HIS A 157 -3.10 -5.75 6.97
N PHE A 158 -2.81 -5.76 5.66
CA PHE A 158 -2.22 -6.91 4.97
C PHE A 158 -0.72 -6.75 4.72
N LEU A 159 -0.10 -5.68 5.23
CA LEU A 159 1.35 -5.59 5.28
C LEU A 159 1.89 -6.57 6.32
N THR A 160 2.91 -7.33 5.95
CA THR A 160 3.55 -8.35 6.79
C THR A 160 4.74 -7.79 7.55
N ASP A 161 5.37 -6.79 7.00
CA ASP A 161 6.46 -6.06 7.63
C ASP A 161 5.88 -5.02 8.62
N THR A 162 6.36 -5.00 9.85
CA THR A 162 5.81 -4.21 10.95
C THR A 162 6.37 -2.80 11.03
N ASP A 163 7.48 -2.54 10.37
CA ASP A 163 8.23 -1.27 10.41
C ASP A 163 8.41 -0.62 9.03
N ALA A 164 8.14 -1.34 7.94
CA ALA A 164 8.18 -0.76 6.60
C ALA A 164 7.06 0.25 6.35
N PHE A 165 7.41 1.40 5.80
CA PHE A 165 6.46 2.42 5.37
C PHE A 165 6.75 2.87 3.94
N PHE A 166 5.70 3.31 3.25
CA PHE A 166 5.78 3.70 1.85
C PHE A 166 5.10 5.04 1.62
N ILE A 167 5.66 5.84 0.72
CA ILE A 167 5.05 7.10 0.30
C ILE A 167 4.55 6.94 -1.14
N LYS A 168 3.25 7.13 -1.32
CA LYS A 168 2.67 7.31 -2.66
C LYS A 168 2.94 8.72 -3.12
N THR A 169 3.40 8.86 -4.35
CA THR A 169 3.64 10.15 -5.00
C THR A 169 2.53 10.50 -6.00
N ASP A 170 2.55 11.73 -6.50
CA ASP A 170 1.71 12.21 -7.60
C ASP A 170 2.28 11.91 -8.99
N ALA A 171 3.37 11.14 -9.07
CA ALA A 171 3.98 10.76 -10.34
C ALA A 171 2.96 10.09 -11.28
N PRO A 172 2.91 10.48 -12.57
CA PRO A 172 2.02 9.88 -13.54
C PRO A 172 2.37 8.39 -13.75
N ASN A 173 1.36 7.61 -14.10
CA ASN A 173 1.52 6.17 -14.39
C ASN A 173 1.96 5.28 -13.22
N GLY A 174 1.65 5.66 -11.98
CA GLY A 174 1.82 4.82 -10.81
C GLY A 174 0.99 3.53 -10.84
N PHE A 175 0.80 2.89 -9.69
CA PHE A 175 0.02 1.65 -9.61
C PHE A 175 -1.39 1.82 -10.16
N LYS A 176 -1.77 0.94 -11.10
CA LYS A 176 -3.11 0.89 -11.70
C LYS A 176 -3.71 -0.48 -11.49
N MET A 177 -4.97 -0.51 -11.08
CA MET A 177 -5.74 -1.73 -10.99
C MET A 177 -6.71 -1.81 -12.17
N PHE A 178 -6.55 -2.83 -13.00
CA PHE A 178 -7.45 -3.10 -14.11
C PHE A 178 -8.47 -4.18 -13.70
N ASN A 179 -9.74 -3.81 -13.67
CA ASN A 179 -10.83 -4.78 -13.42
C ASN A 179 -11.33 -5.34 -14.76
N ARG A 180 -10.84 -6.54 -15.14
CA ARG A 180 -11.23 -7.20 -16.39
C ARG A 180 -12.69 -7.68 -16.37
N SER A 181 -13.15 -8.17 -15.21
CA SER A 181 -14.53 -8.66 -15.03
C SER A 181 -14.94 -8.46 -13.56
N PRO A 182 -16.18 -8.01 -13.32
CA PRO A 182 -16.72 -7.98 -11.98
C PRO A 182 -16.84 -9.39 -11.40
N ILE A 183 -17.03 -9.49 -10.09
CA ILE A 183 -17.34 -10.77 -9.44
C ILE A 183 -18.68 -11.26 -9.96
N LYS A 184 -18.69 -12.48 -10.52
CA LYS A 184 -19.90 -13.15 -11.00
C LYS A 184 -20.19 -14.34 -10.10
N LEU A 185 -21.44 -14.48 -9.69
CA LEU A 185 -21.95 -15.67 -9.02
C LEU A 185 -22.56 -16.59 -10.07
N SER A 186 -22.23 -17.87 -10.01
CA SER A 186 -22.82 -18.93 -10.83
C SER A 186 -23.28 -20.05 -9.91
N LEU A 187 -24.49 -20.55 -10.13
CA LEU A 187 -25.00 -21.74 -9.46
C LEU A 187 -24.85 -22.90 -10.44
N ILE A 188 -24.33 -24.02 -9.93
CA ILE A 188 -24.16 -25.26 -10.67
C ILE A 188 -24.83 -26.33 -9.85
N HIS A 189 -25.75 -27.08 -10.46
CA HIS A 189 -26.28 -28.32 -9.88
C HIS A 189 -25.30 -29.46 -10.24
N ILE A 190 -24.86 -30.16 -9.19
CA ILE A 190 -23.97 -31.32 -9.32
C ILE A 190 -24.75 -32.55 -8.91
#